data_9b24657bffebbc0818752080adf7b118
#
_entry.id   9b24657bffebbc0818752080adf7b118
#
_cell.length_a   1.000
_cell.length_b   1.000
_cell.length_c   1.000
_cell.angle_alpha   90.00
_cell.angle_beta   90.00
_cell.angle_gamma   90.00
#
_symmetry.space_group_name_H-M   'P 1'
#
loop_
_entity.id
_entity.type
_entity.pdbx_description
1 polymer ?
#
loop_
_entity_poly.entity_id
_entity_poly.type
_entity_poly.pdbx_seq_one_letter_code
_entity_poly.pdbx_strand_id
1 'polypeptide(L)'
;IDLIINLTIPSAHKEIIIKSLFNGKHCFSEKPLAMNFQEGLEIQKLANEKGLYVGCAPDTFLGAAGQKARKLIEDNRIGKIVLGTFNLMSHGMEHWHPNPDFFFKPGAGPVFDVGVYYITQLVNLIGPVKQINAISGTATNERTITSQPRYGDKIKVETPTTLMGSLVFQNSAKV
;
A
#
# COMPACT_ATOMS: atom_id res chain seq x y z
N ILE A 1 24.99 12.79 5.89
CA ILE A 1 23.82 11.92 5.58
C ILE A 1 22.88 12.71 4.70
N ASP A 2 22.51 12.15 3.55
CA ASP A 2 21.69 12.82 2.54
C ASP A 2 20.31 12.17 2.41
N LEU A 3 20.18 10.91 2.79
CA LEU A 3 18.96 10.11 2.71
C LEU A 3 18.68 9.40 4.04
N ILE A 4 17.43 9.46 4.47
CA ILE A 4 16.89 8.68 5.59
C ILE A 4 16.07 7.52 5.02
N ILE A 5 16.32 6.30 5.49
CA ILE A 5 15.49 5.12 5.22
C ILE A 5 14.60 4.88 6.44
N ASN A 6 13.29 5.01 6.24
CA ASN A 6 12.30 4.88 7.30
C ASN A 6 11.65 3.48 7.23
N LEU A 7 12.02 2.62 8.16
CA LEU A 7 11.53 1.23 8.30
C LEU A 7 10.64 1.05 9.52
N THR A 8 9.99 2.10 9.98
CA THR A 8 9.13 2.07 11.16
C THR A 8 7.72 1.56 10.85
N ILE A 9 6.83 1.63 11.83
CA ILE A 9 5.42 1.26 11.66
C ILE A 9 4.63 2.38 10.96
N PRO A 10 3.51 2.08 10.29
CA PRO A 10 2.74 3.05 9.50
C PRO A 10 2.39 4.36 10.22
N SER A 11 2.03 4.28 11.50
CA SER A 11 1.67 5.47 12.30
C SER A 11 2.81 6.46 12.53
N ALA A 12 4.07 6.04 12.38
CA ALA A 12 5.24 6.89 12.54
C ALA A 12 5.77 7.44 11.21
N HIS A 13 5.29 6.94 10.06
CA HIS A 13 5.86 7.28 8.75
C HIS A 13 5.84 8.78 8.48
N LYS A 14 4.67 9.42 8.60
CA LYS A 14 4.50 10.85 8.33
C LYS A 14 5.46 11.68 9.16
N GLU A 15 5.51 11.45 10.46
CA GLU A 15 6.33 12.24 11.38
C GLU A 15 7.81 12.18 11.00
N ILE A 16 8.32 10.97 10.73
CA ILE A 16 9.73 10.75 10.37
C ILE A 16 10.05 11.38 9.01
N ILE A 17 9.17 11.21 8.00
CA ILE A 17 9.34 11.84 6.69
C ILE A 17 9.39 13.36 6.83
N ILE A 18 8.45 13.97 7.52
CA ILE A 18 8.38 15.42 7.73
C ILE A 18 9.64 15.94 8.44
N LYS A 19 10.09 15.26 9.51
CA LYS A 19 11.35 15.60 10.20
C LYS A 19 12.57 15.50 9.28
N SER A 20 12.63 14.47 8.44
CA SER A 20 13.72 14.31 7.46
C SER A 20 13.75 15.47 6.50
N LEU A 21 12.62 15.85 5.91
CA LEU A 21 12.49 16.96 4.98
C LEU A 21 12.83 18.32 5.63
N PHE A 22 12.42 18.55 6.87
CA PHE A 22 12.80 19.78 7.59
C PHE A 22 14.29 19.86 7.86
N ASN A 23 14.98 18.75 7.99
CA ASN A 23 16.43 18.67 8.15
C ASN A 23 17.19 18.60 6.81
N GLY A 24 16.53 18.90 5.69
CA GLY A 24 17.16 18.93 4.37
C GLY A 24 17.59 17.55 3.87
N LYS A 25 16.91 16.47 4.28
CA LYS A 25 17.23 15.10 3.90
C LYS A 25 16.15 14.51 3.00
N HIS A 26 16.57 13.78 1.96
CA HIS A 26 15.67 12.90 1.23
C HIS A 26 15.14 11.80 2.16
N CYS A 27 14.01 11.21 1.83
CA CYS A 27 13.47 10.11 2.62
C CYS A 27 12.95 8.99 1.72
N PHE A 28 13.28 7.75 2.03
CA PHE A 28 12.62 6.56 1.49
C PHE A 28 11.92 5.83 2.64
N SER A 29 10.62 5.63 2.52
CA SER A 29 9.81 5.05 3.60
C SER A 29 9.22 3.70 3.22
N GLU A 30 9.04 2.85 4.21
CA GLU A 30 8.16 1.69 4.07
C GLU A 30 6.73 2.10 3.74
N LYS A 31 6.01 1.15 3.18
CA LYS A 31 4.57 1.30 2.87
C LYS A 31 3.70 1.14 4.13
N PRO A 32 2.53 1.75 4.17
CA PRO A 32 2.04 2.80 3.29
C PRO A 32 2.76 4.14 3.54
N LEU A 33 2.75 5.03 2.56
CA LEU A 33 3.40 6.35 2.69
C LEU A 33 2.87 7.13 3.89
N ALA A 34 1.54 7.07 4.09
CA ALA A 34 0.83 7.76 5.16
C ALA A 34 -0.46 7.00 5.51
N MET A 35 -1.10 7.38 6.60
CA MET A 35 -2.33 6.75 7.10
C MET A 35 -3.58 7.12 6.30
N ASN A 36 -3.53 8.21 5.54
CA ASN A 36 -4.61 8.70 4.70
C ASN A 36 -4.09 9.58 3.57
N PHE A 37 -4.98 9.90 2.61
CA PHE A 37 -4.64 10.69 1.43
C PHE A 37 -4.17 12.10 1.77
N GLN A 38 -4.79 12.77 2.74
CA GLN A 38 -4.43 14.14 3.11
C GLN A 38 -2.99 14.23 3.66
N GLU A 39 -2.60 13.29 4.47
CA GLU A 39 -1.21 13.20 4.97
C GLU A 39 -0.21 12.97 3.83
N GLY A 40 -0.57 12.16 2.83
CA GLY A 40 0.24 11.96 1.64
C GLY A 40 0.45 13.25 0.83
N LEU A 41 -0.62 14.05 0.70
CA LEU A 41 -0.54 15.37 0.05
C LEU A 41 0.35 16.36 0.81
N GLU A 42 0.28 16.37 2.13
CA GLU A 42 1.14 17.22 2.96
C GLU A 42 2.62 16.87 2.79
N ILE A 43 2.94 15.58 2.78
CA ILE A 43 4.30 15.10 2.52
C ILE A 43 4.77 15.53 1.13
N GLN A 44 3.96 15.30 0.10
CA GLN A 44 4.30 15.67 -1.28
C GLN A 44 4.54 17.17 -1.43
N LYS A 45 3.64 17.99 -0.86
CA LYS A 45 3.75 19.45 -0.88
C LYS A 45 5.06 19.90 -0.25
N LEU A 46 5.36 19.45 0.96
CA LEU A 46 6.59 19.82 1.66
C LEU A 46 7.85 19.36 0.91
N ALA A 47 7.84 18.16 0.35
CA ALA A 47 8.96 17.65 -0.45
C ALA A 47 9.23 18.57 -1.65
N ASN A 48 8.19 18.96 -2.38
CA ASN A 48 8.29 19.86 -3.52
C ASN A 48 8.80 21.26 -3.10
N GLU A 49 8.26 21.84 -2.02
CA GLU A 49 8.69 23.14 -1.50
C GLU A 49 10.18 23.18 -1.12
N LYS A 50 10.71 22.06 -0.64
CA LYS A 50 12.10 21.95 -0.23
C LYS A 50 13.03 21.43 -1.34
N GLY A 51 12.52 21.06 -2.50
CA GLY A 51 13.30 20.45 -3.58
C GLY A 51 13.92 19.11 -3.18
N LEU A 52 13.23 18.34 -2.32
CA LEU A 52 13.70 17.05 -1.81
C LEU A 52 12.86 15.90 -2.36
N TYR A 53 13.46 14.72 -2.43
CA TYR A 53 12.79 13.50 -2.88
C TYR A 53 12.23 12.71 -1.70
N VAL A 54 11.01 12.22 -1.87
CA VAL A 54 10.41 11.20 -1.02
C VAL A 54 10.06 10.01 -1.90
N GLY A 55 10.60 8.85 -1.57
CA GLY A 55 10.23 7.56 -2.15
C GLY A 55 9.49 6.72 -1.13
N CYS A 56 8.67 5.80 -1.63
CA CYS A 56 7.92 4.87 -0.78
C CYS A 56 7.85 3.48 -1.43
N ALA A 57 8.01 2.44 -0.63
CA ALA A 57 7.65 1.08 -1.01
C ALA A 57 6.12 1.01 -1.31
N PRO A 58 5.63 0.01 -2.08
CA PRO A 58 6.34 -1.18 -2.51
C PRO A 58 7.21 -0.95 -3.75
N ASP A 59 8.32 -1.63 -3.82
CA ASP A 59 9.29 -1.58 -4.91
C ASP A 59 9.23 -2.79 -5.84
N THR A 60 8.34 -3.76 -5.57
CA THR A 60 8.26 -5.04 -6.27
C THR A 60 8.01 -4.91 -7.79
N PHE A 61 7.36 -3.83 -8.23
CA PHE A 61 7.17 -3.53 -9.64
C PHE A 61 8.48 -3.22 -10.38
N LEU A 62 9.54 -2.83 -9.66
CA LEU A 62 10.90 -2.62 -10.19
C LEU A 62 11.68 -3.92 -10.35
N GLY A 63 11.20 -5.01 -9.78
CA GLY A 63 11.81 -6.33 -9.93
C GLY A 63 11.70 -6.86 -11.36
N ALA A 64 12.54 -7.84 -11.70
CA ALA A 64 12.65 -8.39 -13.05
C ALA A 64 11.32 -8.82 -13.67
N ALA A 65 10.44 -9.45 -12.89
CA ALA A 65 9.11 -9.89 -13.35
C ALA A 65 8.19 -8.69 -13.69
N GLY A 66 8.15 -7.67 -12.82
CA GLY A 66 7.36 -6.45 -13.04
C GLY A 66 7.84 -5.68 -14.27
N GLN A 67 9.15 -5.49 -14.39
CA GLN A 67 9.75 -4.84 -15.56
C GLN A 67 9.53 -5.62 -16.86
N LYS A 68 9.66 -6.96 -16.82
CA LYS A 68 9.37 -7.80 -17.98
C LYS A 68 7.91 -7.72 -18.40
N ALA A 69 6.97 -7.75 -17.44
CA ALA A 69 5.54 -7.58 -17.72
C ALA A 69 5.26 -6.22 -18.38
N ARG A 70 5.82 -5.14 -17.82
CA ARG A 70 5.72 -3.81 -18.38
C ARG A 70 6.22 -3.75 -19.82
N LYS A 71 7.42 -4.28 -20.08
CA LYS A 71 8.00 -4.31 -21.41
C LYS A 71 7.15 -5.10 -22.42
N LEU A 72 6.56 -6.23 -22.04
CA LEU A 72 5.69 -6.99 -22.93
C LEU A 72 4.44 -6.22 -23.35
N ILE A 73 3.90 -5.39 -22.45
CA ILE A 73 2.76 -4.50 -22.74
C ILE A 73 3.21 -3.36 -23.67
N GLU A 74 4.33 -2.71 -23.37
CA GLU A 74 4.89 -1.63 -24.21
C GLU A 74 5.24 -2.10 -25.62
N ASP A 75 5.78 -3.33 -25.74
CA ASP A 75 6.07 -3.99 -27.02
C ASP A 75 4.78 -4.49 -27.74
N ASN A 76 3.60 -4.18 -27.21
CA ASN A 76 2.27 -4.57 -27.74
C ASN A 76 2.10 -6.09 -27.93
N ARG A 77 2.75 -6.92 -27.08
CA ARG A 77 2.74 -8.40 -27.22
C ARG A 77 1.39 -9.03 -26.89
N ILE A 78 0.56 -8.34 -26.14
CA ILE A 78 -0.79 -8.80 -25.77
C ILE A 78 -1.89 -7.83 -26.28
N GLY A 79 -1.51 -6.83 -27.07
CA GLY A 79 -2.43 -5.78 -27.52
C GLY A 79 -2.89 -4.85 -26.40
N LYS A 80 -4.00 -4.15 -26.64
CA LYS A 80 -4.57 -3.23 -25.68
C LYS A 80 -5.18 -3.96 -24.49
N ILE A 81 -4.79 -3.57 -23.28
CA ILE A 81 -5.42 -4.08 -22.06
C ILE A 81 -6.84 -3.50 -21.97
N VAL A 82 -7.85 -4.36 -21.86
CA VAL A 82 -9.26 -3.98 -21.77
C VAL A 82 -9.88 -4.35 -20.43
N LEU A 83 -9.45 -5.47 -19.84
CA LEU A 83 -9.97 -5.99 -18.58
C LEU A 83 -8.87 -6.73 -17.82
N GLY A 84 -8.92 -6.68 -16.50
CA GLY A 84 -8.11 -7.47 -15.59
C GLY A 84 -8.85 -7.77 -14.30
N THR A 85 -8.33 -8.71 -13.53
CA THR A 85 -8.76 -8.97 -12.15
C THR A 85 -7.55 -9.24 -11.29
N PHE A 86 -7.64 -8.87 -10.03
CA PHE A 86 -6.73 -9.38 -9.01
C PHE A 86 -7.51 -9.81 -7.77
N ASN A 87 -7.01 -10.80 -7.08
CA ASN A 87 -7.63 -11.31 -5.87
C ASN A 87 -6.55 -11.53 -4.81
N LEU A 88 -6.84 -11.09 -3.60
CA LEU A 88 -6.07 -11.39 -2.40
C LEU A 88 -7.00 -12.03 -1.39
N MET A 89 -6.71 -13.25 -0.99
CA MET A 89 -7.42 -13.97 0.05
C MET A 89 -6.42 -14.53 1.05
N SER A 90 -6.62 -14.25 2.32
CA SER A 90 -5.74 -14.67 3.41
C SER A 90 -6.57 -14.92 4.67
N HIS A 91 -6.08 -15.81 5.52
CA HIS A 91 -6.66 -16.01 6.85
C HIS A 91 -6.47 -14.78 7.77
N GLY A 92 -5.53 -13.90 7.46
CA GLY A 92 -5.14 -12.77 8.30
C GLY A 92 -3.73 -12.96 8.88
N MET A 93 -3.23 -11.97 9.60
CA MET A 93 -1.86 -11.96 10.10
C MET A 93 -1.72 -12.62 11.49
N GLU A 94 -2.81 -12.79 12.20
CA GLU A 94 -2.89 -13.33 13.55
C GLU A 94 -2.50 -14.81 13.67
N HIS A 95 -2.37 -15.52 12.55
CA HIS A 95 -1.97 -16.93 12.60
C HIS A 95 -0.45 -17.16 12.53
N TRP A 96 0.33 -16.12 12.17
CA TRP A 96 1.79 -16.25 12.03
C TRP A 96 2.58 -15.10 12.66
N HIS A 97 2.02 -13.90 12.72
CA HIS A 97 2.74 -12.73 13.24
C HIS A 97 2.73 -12.75 14.79
N PRO A 98 3.87 -12.55 15.48
CA PRO A 98 3.95 -12.60 16.94
C PRO A 98 3.23 -11.44 17.64
N ASN A 99 3.02 -10.32 16.94
CA ASN A 99 2.31 -9.14 17.46
C ASN A 99 1.42 -8.53 16.37
N PRO A 100 0.26 -9.15 16.05
CA PRO A 100 -0.53 -8.81 14.86
C PRO A 100 -1.51 -7.63 15.02
N ASP A 101 -1.62 -7.01 16.20
CA ASP A 101 -2.65 -6.00 16.51
C ASP A 101 -2.67 -4.83 15.52
N PHE A 102 -1.50 -4.34 15.11
CA PHE A 102 -1.43 -3.15 14.24
C PHE A 102 -2.05 -3.38 12.85
N PHE A 103 -2.12 -4.63 12.36
CA PHE A 103 -2.78 -4.94 11.09
C PHE A 103 -4.30 -4.72 11.11
N PHE A 104 -4.90 -4.66 12.31
CA PHE A 104 -6.33 -4.50 12.51
C PHE A 104 -6.73 -3.11 13.02
N LYS A 105 -5.78 -2.16 13.05
CA LYS A 105 -5.98 -0.77 13.46
C LYS A 105 -6.24 0.15 12.27
N PRO A 106 -6.81 1.37 12.49
CA PRO A 106 -6.96 2.38 11.45
C PRO A 106 -5.64 2.66 10.72
N GLY A 107 -5.70 2.82 9.39
CA GLY A 107 -4.52 2.99 8.53
C GLY A 107 -3.80 1.69 8.16
N ALA A 108 -4.32 0.56 8.60
CA ALA A 108 -3.88 -0.78 8.20
C ALA A 108 -4.98 -1.53 7.44
N GLY A 109 -5.03 -2.85 7.58
CA GLY A 109 -5.96 -3.70 6.87
C GLY A 109 -5.45 -4.10 5.47
N PRO A 110 -6.19 -4.96 4.75
CA PRO A 110 -5.70 -5.60 3.53
C PRO A 110 -5.31 -4.61 2.43
N VAL A 111 -5.94 -3.44 2.34
CA VAL A 111 -5.62 -2.44 1.30
C VAL A 111 -4.27 -1.79 1.57
N PHE A 112 -4.05 -1.28 2.78
CA PHE A 112 -2.80 -0.59 3.13
C PHE A 112 -1.63 -1.53 3.37
N ASP A 113 -1.90 -2.77 3.78
CA ASP A 113 -0.83 -3.74 4.00
C ASP A 113 -0.39 -4.44 2.72
N VAL A 114 -1.31 -5.00 1.94
CA VAL A 114 -1.00 -5.81 0.75
C VAL A 114 -1.58 -5.23 -0.53
N GLY A 115 -2.75 -4.59 -0.49
CA GLY A 115 -3.40 -3.99 -1.66
C GLY A 115 -2.52 -2.97 -2.38
N VAL A 116 -1.67 -2.25 -1.65
CA VAL A 116 -0.70 -1.29 -2.20
C VAL A 116 0.23 -1.93 -3.24
N TYR A 117 0.62 -3.20 -3.08
CA TYR A 117 1.47 -3.92 -4.05
C TYR A 117 0.75 -4.11 -5.39
N TYR A 118 -0.51 -4.56 -5.33
CA TYR A 118 -1.34 -4.80 -6.51
C TYR A 118 -1.71 -3.50 -7.20
N ILE A 119 -2.14 -2.49 -6.44
CA ILE A 119 -2.53 -1.18 -6.99
C ILE A 119 -1.33 -0.51 -7.66
N THR A 120 -0.16 -0.52 -7.02
CA THR A 120 1.06 0.04 -7.61
C THR A 120 1.46 -0.70 -8.89
N GLN A 121 1.37 -2.05 -8.89
CA GLN A 121 1.65 -2.84 -10.09
C GLN A 121 0.65 -2.55 -11.21
N LEU A 122 -0.64 -2.43 -10.90
CA LEU A 122 -1.67 -2.08 -11.89
C LEU A 122 -1.42 -0.70 -12.49
N VAL A 123 -1.11 0.29 -11.67
CA VAL A 123 -0.75 1.64 -12.15
C VAL A 123 0.50 1.60 -13.03
N ASN A 124 1.51 0.81 -12.64
CA ASN A 124 2.71 0.61 -13.45
C ASN A 124 2.41 -0.03 -14.81
N LEU A 125 1.52 -1.01 -14.89
CA LEU A 125 1.22 -1.75 -16.11
C LEU A 125 0.19 -1.06 -17.01
N ILE A 126 -0.81 -0.39 -16.44
CA ILE A 126 -1.99 0.11 -17.15
C ILE A 126 -1.99 1.64 -17.25
N GLY A 127 -1.43 2.32 -16.26
CA GLY A 127 -1.42 3.78 -16.16
C GLY A 127 -2.32 4.32 -15.04
N PRO A 128 -2.63 5.63 -15.05
CA PRO A 128 -3.37 6.26 -13.97
C PRO A 128 -4.83 5.81 -13.89
N VAL A 129 -5.31 5.67 -12.64
CA VAL A 129 -6.71 5.39 -12.34
C VAL A 129 -7.53 6.67 -12.52
N LYS A 130 -8.69 6.56 -13.19
CA LYS A 130 -9.65 7.63 -13.42
C LYS A 130 -10.81 7.58 -12.42
N GLN A 131 -11.28 6.37 -12.08
CA GLN A 131 -12.45 6.19 -11.24
C GLN A 131 -12.28 4.94 -10.37
N ILE A 132 -12.79 5.00 -9.15
CA ILE A 132 -12.82 3.90 -8.20
C ILE A 132 -14.25 3.75 -7.67
N ASN A 133 -14.71 2.51 -7.60
CA ASN A 133 -15.89 2.13 -6.83
C ASN A 133 -15.48 1.00 -5.90
N ALA A 134 -15.88 1.07 -4.64
CA ALA A 134 -15.54 0.04 -3.67
C ALA A 134 -16.59 -0.06 -2.57
N ILE A 135 -16.74 -1.28 -2.06
CA ILE A 135 -17.47 -1.60 -0.84
C ILE A 135 -16.51 -2.28 0.13
N SER A 136 -16.64 -2.00 1.39
CA SER A 136 -15.80 -2.60 2.43
C SER A 136 -16.59 -2.93 3.68
N GLY A 137 -16.07 -3.85 4.47
CA GLY A 137 -16.68 -4.25 5.73
C GLY A 137 -15.77 -5.15 6.55
N THR A 138 -16.26 -5.55 7.70
CA THR A 138 -15.65 -6.54 8.58
C THR A 138 -16.59 -7.70 8.79
N ALA A 139 -16.09 -8.93 8.66
CA ALA A 139 -16.87 -10.12 8.95
C ALA A 139 -17.04 -10.31 10.46
N THR A 140 -16.04 -9.92 11.26
CA THR A 140 -16.02 -10.03 12.72
C THR A 140 -15.41 -8.80 13.34
N ASN A 141 -15.92 -8.39 14.50
CA ASN A 141 -15.35 -7.27 15.27
C ASN A 141 -14.14 -7.69 16.13
N GLU A 142 -13.84 -8.97 16.18
CA GLU A 142 -12.77 -9.55 16.98
C GLU A 142 -12.12 -10.72 16.25
N ARG A 143 -10.81 -10.86 16.39
CA ARG A 143 -10.02 -12.00 15.91
C ARG A 143 -9.27 -12.64 17.06
N THR A 144 -8.99 -13.95 16.95
CA THR A 144 -8.20 -14.67 17.94
C THR A 144 -6.80 -14.92 17.39
N ILE A 145 -5.78 -14.54 18.18
CA ILE A 145 -4.38 -14.81 17.81
C ILE A 145 -4.12 -16.31 17.92
N THR A 146 -3.59 -16.88 16.85
CA THR A 146 -3.19 -18.29 16.81
C THR A 146 -1.69 -18.49 16.65
N SER A 147 -0.92 -17.39 16.61
CA SER A 147 0.55 -17.37 16.66
C SER A 147 1.08 -17.29 18.09
N GLN A 148 2.32 -17.76 18.29
CA GLN A 148 3.03 -17.57 19.57
C GLN A 148 3.71 -16.19 19.59
N PRO A 149 3.95 -15.57 20.77
CA PRO A 149 3.66 -16.11 22.11
C PRO A 149 2.25 -15.81 22.64
N ARG A 150 1.40 -15.15 21.84
CA ARG A 150 0.10 -14.62 22.27
C ARG A 150 -1.09 -15.50 21.87
N TYR A 151 -0.87 -16.79 21.74
CA TYR A 151 -1.93 -17.74 21.37
C TYR A 151 -3.15 -17.65 22.31
N GLY A 152 -4.33 -17.45 21.71
CA GLY A 152 -5.59 -17.32 22.45
C GLY A 152 -6.00 -15.89 22.79
N ASP A 153 -5.10 -14.91 22.70
CA ASP A 153 -5.44 -13.49 22.89
C ASP A 153 -6.44 -13.01 21.84
N LYS A 154 -7.19 -11.97 22.20
CA LYS A 154 -8.18 -11.33 21.32
C LYS A 154 -7.67 -10.01 20.77
N ILE A 155 -7.97 -9.75 19.50
CA ILE A 155 -7.70 -8.50 18.82
C ILE A 155 -9.01 -7.86 18.42
N LYS A 156 -9.23 -6.62 18.79
CA LYS A 156 -10.32 -5.80 18.27
C LYS A 156 -10.02 -5.37 16.84
N VAL A 157 -10.97 -5.62 15.93
CA VAL A 157 -10.88 -5.22 14.53
C VAL A 157 -11.45 -3.80 14.38
N GLU A 158 -10.60 -2.86 14.01
CA GLU A 158 -10.95 -1.43 13.89
C GLU A 158 -10.76 -0.89 12.45
N THR A 159 -10.52 -1.78 11.49
CA THR A 159 -10.40 -1.45 10.08
C THR A 159 -11.14 -2.49 9.23
N PRO A 160 -11.63 -2.17 8.04
CA PRO A 160 -12.23 -3.15 7.14
C PRO A 160 -11.24 -4.28 6.80
N THR A 161 -11.72 -5.53 6.91
CA THR A 161 -10.95 -6.73 6.59
C THR A 161 -11.41 -7.41 5.29
N THR A 162 -12.53 -6.96 4.74
CA THR A 162 -13.06 -7.41 3.45
C THR A 162 -13.29 -6.20 2.57
N LEU A 163 -12.84 -6.28 1.33
CA LEU A 163 -13.00 -5.20 0.37
C LEU A 163 -13.21 -5.78 -1.03
N MET A 164 -14.16 -5.23 -1.76
CA MET A 164 -14.41 -5.50 -3.18
C MET A 164 -14.52 -4.17 -3.90
N GLY A 165 -13.97 -4.10 -5.12
CA GLY A 165 -14.03 -2.86 -5.87
C GLY A 165 -13.72 -3.03 -7.35
N SER A 166 -13.80 -1.92 -8.06
CA SER A 166 -13.40 -1.81 -9.45
C SER A 166 -12.64 -0.51 -9.69
N LEU A 167 -11.65 -0.60 -10.56
CA LEU A 167 -10.84 0.52 -11.02
C LEU A 167 -11.09 0.75 -12.51
N VAL A 168 -11.35 1.99 -12.90
CA VAL A 168 -11.38 2.41 -14.31
C VAL A 168 -10.13 3.26 -14.56
N PHE A 169 -9.32 2.87 -15.52
CA PHE A 169 -8.10 3.57 -15.88
C PHE A 169 -8.35 4.64 -16.96
N GLN A 170 -7.43 5.60 -17.11
CA GLN A 170 -7.57 6.67 -18.11
C GLN A 170 -7.65 6.15 -19.54
N ASN A 171 -6.99 5.03 -19.85
CA ASN A 171 -7.08 4.34 -21.15
C ASN A 171 -8.36 3.51 -21.33
N SER A 172 -9.31 3.60 -20.40
CA SER A 172 -10.58 2.87 -20.33
C SER A 172 -10.49 1.39 -19.98
N ALA A 173 -9.33 0.86 -19.63
CA ALA A 173 -9.21 -0.47 -19.06
C ALA A 173 -9.93 -0.53 -17.69
N LYS A 174 -10.41 -1.71 -17.33
CA LYS A 174 -11.15 -1.95 -16.08
C LYS A 174 -10.51 -3.11 -15.32
N VAL A 175 -10.40 -2.97 -14.01
CA VAL A 175 -9.90 -4.02 -13.10
C VAL A 175 -10.76 -4.06 -11.85
#